data_35ec37d34503e01d5dd78fc685f324b9
#
_entry.id   35ec37d34503e01d5dd78fc685f324b9
#
_cell.length_a   1.000
_cell.length_b   1.000
_cell.length_c   1.000
_cell.angle_alpha   90.00
_cell.angle_beta   90.00
_cell.angle_gamma   90.00
#
_symmetry.space_group_name_H-M   'P 1'
#
loop_
_entity.id
_entity.type
_entity.pdbx_description
1 polymer ?
#
loop_
_entity_poly.entity_id
_entity_poly.type
_entity_poly.pdbx_seq_one_letter_code
_entity_poly.pdbx_strand_id
1 'polypeptide(L)'
;MTAFTATVTVRLKRGVLDPEAETTQRSLERLGFELDDLRSADRFEIDLDAETADDAAERAEEMAERLLANPTIHDYDVEVAERE
;
A
#
# COMPACT_ATOMS: atom_id res chain seq x y z
N MET A 1 -12.71 -13.43 19.86
CA MET A 1 -12.02 -12.82 18.71
C MET A 1 -12.07 -11.31 18.82
N THR A 2 -11.02 -10.65 18.35
CA THR A 2 -10.89 -9.21 18.41
C THR A 2 -10.99 -8.64 16.99
N ALA A 3 -11.62 -7.49 16.87
CA ALA A 3 -11.77 -6.81 15.59
C ALA A 3 -10.53 -5.93 15.33
N PHE A 4 -9.98 -6.06 14.14
CA PHE A 4 -8.80 -5.30 13.71
C PHE A 4 -9.03 -4.63 12.37
N THR A 5 -8.30 -3.56 12.13
CA THR A 5 -8.14 -3.01 10.79
C THR A 5 -6.68 -3.20 10.38
N ALA A 6 -6.47 -3.91 9.30
CA ALA A 6 -5.15 -4.06 8.69
C ALA A 6 -5.04 -3.08 7.53
N THR A 7 -3.99 -2.30 7.51
CA THR A 7 -3.71 -1.37 6.42
C THR A 7 -2.54 -1.91 5.61
N VAL A 8 -2.77 -2.19 4.34
CA VAL A 8 -1.74 -2.67 3.43
C VAL A 8 -1.46 -1.56 2.42
N THR A 9 -0.23 -1.10 2.37
CA THR A 9 0.22 -0.09 1.41
C THR A 9 1.13 -0.76 0.40
N VAL A 10 0.77 -0.68 -0.88
CA VAL A 10 1.50 -1.34 -1.97
C VAL A 10 2.08 -0.27 -2.88
N ARG A 11 3.38 -0.35 -3.14
CA ARG A 11 4.08 0.60 -4.00
C ARG A 11 5.02 -0.13 -4.95
N LEU A 12 5.34 0.50 -6.07
CA LEU A 12 6.31 -0.06 -6.99
C LEU A 12 7.72 0.00 -6.39
N LYS A 13 8.51 -1.02 -6.66
CA LYS A 13 9.92 -1.05 -6.27
C LYS A 13 10.68 0.05 -7.00
N ARG A 14 11.80 0.46 -6.41
CA ARG A 14 12.70 1.42 -7.06
C ARG A 14 13.15 0.90 -8.41
N GLY A 15 13.18 1.78 -9.40
CA GLY A 15 13.60 1.43 -10.75
C GLY A 15 12.50 0.86 -11.62
N VAL A 16 11.32 0.58 -11.06
CA VAL A 16 10.17 0.16 -11.85
C VAL A 16 9.44 1.41 -12.31
N LEU A 17 9.15 1.49 -13.61
CA LEU A 17 8.44 2.64 -14.19
C LEU A 17 7.02 2.72 -13.66
N ASP A 18 6.60 3.94 -13.32
CA ASP A 18 5.24 4.25 -12.90
C ASP A 18 4.67 5.34 -13.82
N PRO A 19 4.05 4.93 -14.95
CA PRO A 19 3.53 5.91 -15.93
C PRO A 19 2.46 6.83 -15.35
N GLU A 20 1.66 6.35 -14.41
CA GLU A 20 0.62 7.18 -13.78
C GLU A 20 1.24 8.29 -12.93
N ALA A 21 2.25 7.96 -12.13
CA ALA A 21 2.95 8.94 -11.32
C ALA A 21 3.68 9.96 -12.19
N GLU A 22 4.31 9.51 -13.27
CA GLU A 22 4.98 10.42 -14.21
C GLU A 22 3.99 11.39 -14.85
N THR A 23 2.84 10.90 -15.28
CA THR A 23 1.80 11.75 -15.88
C THR A 23 1.28 12.77 -14.89
N THR A 24 1.05 12.34 -13.66
CA THR A 24 0.58 13.23 -12.59
C THR A 24 1.61 14.30 -12.29
N GLN A 25 2.89 13.93 -12.21
CA GLN A 25 3.96 14.88 -11.95
C GLN A 25 4.03 15.94 -13.05
N ARG A 26 3.99 15.52 -14.32
CA ARG A 26 4.01 16.46 -15.44
C ARG A 26 2.82 17.41 -15.41
N SER A 27 1.65 16.91 -15.05
CA SER A 27 0.44 17.73 -14.95
C SER A 27 0.58 18.80 -13.87
N LEU A 28 1.15 18.43 -12.72
CA LEU A 28 1.40 19.38 -11.64
C LEU A 28 2.45 20.41 -12.04
N GLU A 29 3.48 20.00 -12.74
CA GLU A 29 4.51 20.93 -13.24
C GLU A 29 3.95 21.93 -14.23
N ARG A 30 3.01 21.51 -15.08
CA ARG A 30 2.32 22.42 -16.01
C ARG A 30 1.48 23.46 -15.26
N LEU A 31 0.99 23.12 -14.08
CA LEU A 31 0.23 24.04 -13.24
C LEU A 31 1.13 25.01 -12.46
N GLY A 32 2.44 24.87 -12.58
CA GLY A 32 3.41 25.75 -11.96
C GLY A 32 4.02 25.23 -10.67
N PHE A 33 3.76 23.98 -10.30
CA PHE A 33 4.38 23.38 -9.12
C PHE A 33 5.76 22.82 -9.48
N GLU A 34 6.72 23.04 -8.60
CA GLU A 34 8.04 22.46 -8.74
C GLU A 34 8.14 21.27 -7.82
N LEU A 35 8.46 20.11 -8.39
CA LEU A 35 8.54 18.85 -7.66
C LEU A 35 9.87 18.18 -7.92
N ASP A 36 10.49 17.64 -6.88
CA ASP A 36 11.68 16.82 -7.07
C ASP A 36 11.30 15.42 -7.52
N ASP A 37 10.20 14.88 -6.99
CA ASP A 37 9.73 13.54 -7.33
C ASP A 37 8.26 13.40 -6.92
N LEU A 38 7.60 12.44 -7.53
CA LEU A 38 6.24 12.08 -7.16
C LEU A 38 6.11 10.57 -7.27
N ARG A 39 5.60 9.96 -6.23
CA ARG A 39 5.34 8.51 -6.21
C ARG A 39 3.92 8.28 -5.75
N SER A 40 3.31 7.23 -6.26
CA SER A 40 1.98 6.82 -5.85
C SER A 40 2.02 5.46 -5.18
N ALA A 41 0.99 5.15 -4.44
CA ALA A 41 0.84 3.86 -3.79
C ALA A 41 -0.65 3.56 -3.66
N ASP A 42 -0.98 2.27 -3.61
CA ASP A 42 -2.33 1.82 -3.31
C ASP A 42 -2.41 1.47 -1.83
N ARG A 43 -3.48 1.88 -1.19
CA ARG A 43 -3.71 1.61 0.21
C ARG A 43 -5.01 0.83 0.37
N PHE A 44 -4.93 -0.32 1.02
CA PHE A 44 -6.08 -1.16 1.31
C PHE A 44 -6.33 -1.17 2.81
N GLU A 45 -7.55 -0.92 3.22
CA GLU A 45 -7.95 -1.03 4.62
C GLU A 45 -8.86 -2.23 4.74
N ILE A 46 -8.44 -3.20 5.52
CA ILE A 46 -9.12 -4.49 5.65
C ILE A 46 -9.59 -4.68 7.07
N ASP A 47 -10.89 -4.74 7.26
CA ASP A 47 -11.47 -5.03 8.57
C ASP A 47 -11.63 -6.53 8.69
N LEU A 48 -11.07 -7.09 9.75
CA LEU A 48 -11.13 -8.53 9.98
C LEU A 48 -11.12 -8.84 11.47
N ASP A 49 -11.58 -10.01 11.81
CA ASP A 49 -11.51 -10.53 13.17
C ASP A 49 -10.37 -11.53 13.25
N ALA A 50 -9.62 -11.48 14.33
CA ALA A 50 -8.52 -12.40 14.58
C ALA A 50 -8.34 -12.56 16.10
N GLU A 51 -7.60 -13.57 16.50
CA GLU A 51 -7.34 -13.79 17.91
C GLU A 51 -6.34 -12.80 18.46
N THR A 52 -5.32 -12.48 17.66
CA THR A 52 -4.25 -11.55 18.05
C THR A 52 -3.93 -10.62 16.91
N ALA A 53 -3.22 -9.53 17.23
CA ALA A 53 -2.70 -8.61 16.21
C ALA A 53 -1.74 -9.32 15.25
N ASP A 54 -0.93 -10.25 15.76
CA ASP A 54 0.00 -11.02 14.93
C ASP A 54 -0.76 -11.89 13.92
N ASP A 55 -1.84 -12.53 14.33
CA ASP A 55 -2.70 -13.29 13.41
C ASP A 55 -3.29 -12.40 12.32
N ALA A 56 -3.78 -11.22 12.69
CA ALA A 56 -4.32 -10.27 11.74
C ALA A 56 -3.25 -9.83 10.75
N ALA A 57 -2.04 -9.55 11.24
CA ALA A 57 -0.91 -9.16 10.39
C ALA A 57 -0.52 -10.27 9.42
N GLU A 58 -0.43 -11.50 9.88
CA GLU A 58 -0.10 -12.65 9.02
C GLU A 58 -1.10 -12.83 7.90
N ARG A 59 -2.39 -12.69 8.21
CA ARG A 59 -3.44 -12.79 7.19
C ARG A 59 -3.35 -11.67 6.17
N ALA A 60 -3.09 -10.46 6.63
CA ALA A 60 -2.95 -9.31 5.74
C ALA A 60 -1.72 -9.45 4.84
N GLU A 61 -0.61 -9.94 5.38
CA GLU A 61 0.59 -10.23 4.58
C GLU A 61 0.32 -11.28 3.53
N GLU A 62 -0.41 -12.32 3.87
CA GLU A 62 -0.79 -13.36 2.92
C GLU A 62 -1.69 -12.79 1.82
N MET A 63 -2.66 -11.94 2.17
CA MET A 63 -3.49 -11.26 1.18
C MET A 63 -2.66 -10.40 0.23
N ALA A 64 -1.69 -9.67 0.77
CA ALA A 64 -0.80 -8.84 -0.03
C ALA A 64 -0.01 -9.67 -1.02
N GLU A 65 0.61 -10.75 -0.57
CA GLU A 65 1.44 -11.60 -1.41
C GLU A 65 0.66 -12.37 -2.47
N ARG A 66 -0.55 -12.80 -2.12
CA ARG A 66 -1.34 -13.64 -3.02
C ARG A 66 -2.18 -12.85 -4.03
N LEU A 67 -2.52 -11.59 -3.73
CA LEU A 67 -3.40 -10.82 -4.60
C LEU A 67 -3.06 -9.34 -4.70
N LEU A 68 -2.85 -8.66 -3.57
CA LEU A 68 -2.79 -7.20 -3.56
C LEU A 68 -1.50 -6.64 -4.15
N ALA A 69 -0.42 -7.35 -4.02
CA ALA A 69 0.90 -6.95 -4.53
C ALA A 69 1.47 -8.02 -5.44
N ASN A 70 2.22 -7.58 -6.43
CA ASN A 70 3.04 -8.50 -7.23
C ASN A 70 4.47 -8.42 -6.65
N PRO A 71 4.95 -9.45 -5.92
CA PRO A 71 6.25 -9.36 -5.25
C PRO A 71 7.43 -9.09 -6.18
N THR A 72 7.27 -9.35 -7.46
CA THR A 72 8.32 -9.09 -8.45
C THR A 72 8.54 -7.59 -8.66
N ILE A 73 7.46 -6.80 -8.62
CA ILE A 73 7.51 -5.37 -8.94
C ILE A 73 7.07 -4.46 -7.80
N HIS A 74 6.47 -5.01 -6.74
CA HIS A 74 5.96 -4.22 -5.62
C HIS A 74 6.66 -4.52 -4.31
N ASP A 75 6.76 -3.47 -3.48
CA ASP A 75 7.00 -3.61 -2.05
C ASP A 75 5.69 -3.28 -1.35
N TYR A 76 5.50 -3.83 -0.15
CA TYR A 76 4.32 -3.50 0.62
C TYR A 76 4.63 -3.41 2.11
N ASP A 77 3.79 -2.65 2.82
CA ASP A 77 3.84 -2.54 4.28
C ASP A 77 2.49 -2.95 4.84
N VAL A 78 2.50 -3.58 6.01
CA VAL A 78 1.29 -3.97 6.72
C VAL A 78 1.31 -3.34 8.11
N GLU A 79 0.22 -2.67 8.47
CA GLU A 79 0.00 -2.14 9.81
C GLU A 79 -1.32 -2.67 10.32
N VAL A 80 -1.38 -2.99 11.60
CA VAL A 80 -2.60 -3.52 12.22
C VAL A 80 -2.94 -2.70 13.44
N ALA A 81 -4.21 -2.31 13.53
CA ALA A 81 -4.73 -1.62 14.69
C ALA A 81 -6.03 -2.29 15.15
N GLU A 82 -6.23 -2.36 16.46
CA GLU A 82 -7.44 -2.88 17.02
C GLU A 82 -8.59 -1.89 16.82
N ARG A 83 -9.74 -2.37 16.36
CA ARG A 83 -10.93 -1.54 16.21
C ARG A 83 -11.72 -1.48 17.52
N GLU A 84 -12.23 -0.32 17.79
CA GLU A 84 -13.11 -0.13 18.95
C GLU A 84 -14.57 -0.45 18.63
#